data_ffcaeae186c379e2d26618d4e65b1b16
#
_entry.id   ffcaeae186c379e2d26618d4e65b1b16
#
_cell.length_a   1.000
_cell.length_b   1.000
_cell.length_c   1.000
_cell.angle_alpha   90.00
_cell.angle_beta   90.00
_cell.angle_gamma   90.00
#
_symmetry.space_group_name_H-M   'P 1'
#
loop_
_entity.id
_entity.type
_entity.pdbx_description
1 polymer ?
#
loop_
_entity_poly.entity_id
_entity_poly.type
_entity_poly.pdbx_seq_one_letter_code
_entity_poly.pdbx_strand_id
1 'polypeptide(L)'
;MILTVTPNPALDLTWHVDRLTLGETHRADAGAVRAGGKGLNVARVAHAQGASVLAVSTAGGRSGVELAAELGASGVPHRLVPVVGATRQSIALVDEALGDTTVVNERGVNPTDPEWAALLGEVVDALPGAQVLVISGSLPPGAPETLLPLLIGTARDAGVPVIVDTSGPAMLRAADAGASVLKPNAAELVEATGITDPVAGARSLIERGVDLVLLSLGAEGMLAVTASEVLHARLDAPLAGNPTGAGDAGVAACAVLYADGIRDPAIILRRATAWSASAVLMPLAGEISDEWEALEQRLLVAPYDPIVREDPL
;
A
#
# COMPACT_ATOMS: atom_id res chain seq x y z
N MET A 1 -15.97 7.24 -6.39
CA MET A 1 -15.62 5.98 -5.70
C MET A 1 -14.13 5.69 -5.92
N ILE A 2 -13.43 5.18 -4.88
CA ILE A 2 -12.07 4.66 -4.98
C ILE A 2 -12.17 3.17 -5.36
N LEU A 3 -11.57 2.79 -6.48
CA LEU A 3 -11.47 1.40 -6.91
C LEU A 3 -10.10 0.86 -6.51
N THR A 4 -10.01 -0.19 -5.68
CA THR A 4 -8.74 -0.80 -5.34
C THR A 4 -8.60 -2.19 -5.94
N VAL A 5 -7.41 -2.52 -6.40
CA VAL A 5 -7.06 -3.86 -6.91
C VAL A 5 -5.92 -4.43 -6.09
N THR A 6 -6.14 -5.64 -5.56
CA THR A 6 -5.12 -6.41 -4.83
C THR A 6 -4.78 -7.66 -5.62
N PRO A 7 -3.71 -7.66 -6.43
CA PRO A 7 -3.41 -8.79 -7.32
C PRO A 7 -2.96 -10.06 -6.58
N ASN A 8 -2.43 -9.92 -5.36
CA ASN A 8 -1.89 -11.01 -4.56
C ASN A 8 -2.33 -10.87 -3.09
N PRO A 9 -3.64 -11.05 -2.81
CA PRO A 9 -4.18 -10.93 -1.45
C PRO A 9 -3.58 -11.96 -0.52
N ALA A 10 -3.70 -11.70 0.78
CA ALA A 10 -3.26 -12.63 1.82
C ALA A 10 -4.33 -12.79 2.90
N LEU A 11 -4.37 -13.95 3.52
CA LEU A 11 -4.98 -14.09 4.84
C LEU A 11 -3.90 -13.76 5.87
N ASP A 12 -4.01 -12.61 6.51
CA ASP A 12 -3.06 -12.16 7.52
C ASP A 12 -3.40 -12.79 8.87
N LEU A 13 -2.42 -13.44 9.47
CA LEU A 13 -2.50 -14.15 10.73
C LEU A 13 -1.51 -13.52 11.71
N THR A 14 -1.99 -12.99 12.83
CA THR A 14 -1.13 -12.29 13.80
C THR A 14 -1.22 -12.97 15.16
N TRP A 15 -0.08 -13.38 15.71
CA TRP A 15 0.05 -13.87 17.07
C TRP A 15 0.95 -12.99 17.90
N HIS A 16 0.62 -12.83 19.16
CA HIS A 16 1.41 -12.17 20.17
C HIS A 16 2.08 -13.21 21.05
N VAL A 17 3.37 -13.07 21.27
CA VAL A 17 4.16 -13.89 22.20
C VAL A 17 4.92 -12.99 23.16
N ASP A 18 5.07 -13.41 24.42
CA ASP A 18 5.80 -12.63 25.42
C ASP A 18 7.21 -12.30 24.94
N ARG A 19 7.90 -13.31 24.36
CA ARG A 19 9.23 -13.18 23.76
C ARG A 19 9.44 -14.25 22.71
N LEU A 20 9.91 -13.85 21.53
CA LEU A 20 10.22 -14.77 20.44
C LEU A 20 11.66 -15.28 20.58
N THR A 21 11.82 -16.58 20.81
CA THR A 21 13.13 -17.25 20.89
C THR A 21 13.24 -18.30 19.80
N LEU A 22 14.26 -18.19 18.95
CA LEU A 22 14.48 -19.15 17.86
C LEU A 22 14.79 -20.54 18.42
N GLY A 23 14.13 -21.57 17.87
CA GLY A 23 14.34 -22.96 18.25
C GLY A 23 13.51 -23.41 19.47
N GLU A 24 12.70 -22.53 20.05
CA GLU A 24 11.84 -22.85 21.19
C GLU A 24 10.35 -23.02 20.77
N THR A 25 9.57 -23.59 21.67
CA THR A 25 8.12 -23.69 21.49
C THR A 25 7.42 -22.57 22.24
N HIS A 26 6.69 -21.74 21.50
CA HIS A 26 5.88 -20.67 22.08
C HIS A 26 4.43 -21.09 22.24
N ARG A 27 3.78 -20.60 23.29
CA ARG A 27 2.33 -20.68 23.49
C ARG A 27 1.77 -19.29 23.46
N ALA A 28 0.76 -19.08 22.62
CA ALA A 28 0.08 -17.81 22.44
C ALA A 28 -1.42 -18.02 22.55
N ASP A 29 -2.14 -16.96 22.83
CA ASP A 29 -3.60 -16.92 22.69
C ASP A 29 -4.01 -17.03 21.21
N ALA A 30 -5.32 -17.13 20.96
CA ALA A 30 -5.84 -17.20 19.60
C ALA A 30 -5.38 -16.00 18.78
N GLY A 31 -4.73 -16.27 17.65
CA GLY A 31 -4.27 -15.20 16.75
C GLY A 31 -5.42 -14.46 16.07
N ALA A 32 -5.18 -13.20 15.74
CA ALA A 32 -6.08 -12.42 14.91
C ALA A 32 -5.99 -12.90 13.45
N VAL A 33 -7.15 -12.95 12.78
CA VAL A 33 -7.27 -13.29 11.35
C VAL A 33 -7.85 -12.09 10.61
N ARG A 34 -7.22 -11.66 9.52
CA ARG A 34 -7.68 -10.52 8.73
C ARG A 34 -7.50 -10.78 7.23
N ALA A 35 -8.49 -10.35 6.45
CA ALA A 35 -8.33 -10.24 5.00
C ALA A 35 -7.32 -9.13 4.72
N GLY A 36 -6.17 -9.51 4.18
CA GLY A 36 -5.02 -8.65 3.99
C GLY A 36 -4.55 -8.60 2.55
N GLY A 37 -3.44 -7.92 2.39
CA GLY A 37 -2.89 -7.47 1.12
C GLY A 37 -3.07 -5.97 0.98
N LYS A 38 -2.02 -5.30 0.47
CA LYS A 38 -1.91 -3.84 0.51
C LYS A 38 -3.16 -3.12 -0.02
N GLY A 39 -3.73 -3.55 -1.17
CA GLY A 39 -4.91 -2.89 -1.74
C GLY A 39 -6.19 -3.07 -0.91
N LEU A 40 -6.35 -4.20 -0.20
CA LEU A 40 -7.45 -4.40 0.76
C LEU A 40 -7.28 -3.51 1.99
N ASN A 41 -6.04 -3.33 2.47
CA ASN A 41 -5.73 -2.41 3.56
C ASN A 41 -6.05 -0.95 3.16
N VAL A 42 -5.67 -0.54 1.94
CA VAL A 42 -6.03 0.77 1.38
C VAL A 42 -7.55 0.96 1.38
N ALA A 43 -8.30 -0.02 0.87
CA ALA A 43 -9.76 0.05 0.84
C ALA A 43 -10.35 0.17 2.25
N ARG A 44 -9.84 -0.60 3.21
CA ARG A 44 -10.29 -0.60 4.60
C ARG A 44 -10.08 0.76 5.26
N VAL A 45 -8.87 1.34 5.13
CA VAL A 45 -8.57 2.68 5.66
C VAL A 45 -9.47 3.73 5.02
N ALA A 46 -9.56 3.76 3.70
CA ALA A 46 -10.39 4.75 3.01
C ALA A 46 -11.88 4.62 3.38
N HIS A 47 -12.39 3.38 3.49
CA HIS A 47 -13.78 3.11 3.90
C HIS A 47 -14.06 3.58 5.33
N ALA A 48 -13.16 3.29 6.26
CA ALA A 48 -13.29 3.73 7.67
C ALA A 48 -13.29 5.27 7.79
N GLN A 49 -12.65 5.97 6.86
CA GLN A 49 -12.65 7.43 6.77
C GLN A 49 -13.82 7.99 5.94
N GLY A 50 -14.84 7.17 5.66
CA GLY A 50 -16.08 7.59 5.02
C GLY A 50 -16.03 7.68 3.49
N ALA A 51 -14.93 7.29 2.85
CA ALA A 51 -14.86 7.30 1.39
C ALA A 51 -15.68 6.16 0.77
N SER A 52 -16.27 6.42 -0.40
CA SER A 52 -16.88 5.38 -1.21
C SER A 52 -15.78 4.53 -1.86
N VAL A 53 -15.76 3.25 -1.56
CA VAL A 53 -14.75 2.29 -2.05
C VAL A 53 -15.38 1.08 -2.72
N LEU A 54 -14.62 0.44 -3.60
CA LEU A 54 -14.85 -0.92 -4.08
C LEU A 54 -13.50 -1.63 -4.16
N ALA A 55 -13.34 -2.71 -3.40
CA ALA A 55 -12.13 -3.53 -3.45
C ALA A 55 -12.33 -4.71 -4.42
N VAL A 56 -11.43 -4.87 -5.38
CA VAL A 56 -11.38 -6.00 -6.30
C VAL A 56 -10.15 -6.84 -6.02
N SER A 57 -10.33 -8.14 -5.85
CA SER A 57 -9.24 -9.06 -5.57
C SER A 57 -9.58 -10.48 -6.02
N THR A 58 -8.65 -11.41 -5.82
CA THR A 58 -8.87 -12.84 -6.02
C THR A 58 -9.11 -13.54 -4.68
N ALA A 59 -9.79 -14.68 -4.69
CA ALA A 59 -9.89 -15.55 -3.52
C ALA A 59 -9.96 -17.02 -3.96
N GLY A 60 -9.17 -17.88 -3.31
CA GLY A 60 -9.15 -19.30 -3.63
C GLY A 60 -8.75 -20.19 -2.46
N GLY A 61 -9.13 -21.46 -2.53
CA GLY A 61 -8.88 -22.43 -1.49
C GLY A 61 -9.57 -22.11 -0.16
N ARG A 62 -9.17 -22.81 0.90
CA ARG A 62 -9.72 -22.61 2.24
C ARG A 62 -9.42 -21.22 2.80
N SER A 63 -8.19 -20.75 2.66
CA SER A 63 -7.78 -19.40 3.07
C SER A 63 -8.54 -18.29 2.34
N GLY A 64 -8.91 -18.51 1.06
CA GLY A 64 -9.77 -17.59 0.33
C GLY A 64 -11.20 -17.52 0.86
N VAL A 65 -11.75 -18.63 1.35
CA VAL A 65 -13.07 -18.64 2.03
C VAL A 65 -13.01 -17.85 3.35
N GLU A 66 -11.95 -18.04 4.13
CA GLU A 66 -11.75 -17.30 5.38
C GLU A 66 -11.53 -15.79 5.12
N LEU A 67 -10.74 -15.43 4.08
CA LEU A 67 -10.56 -14.06 3.62
C LEU A 67 -11.91 -13.42 3.23
N ALA A 68 -12.71 -14.12 2.44
CA ALA A 68 -14.02 -13.61 2.02
C ALA A 68 -14.97 -13.39 3.19
N ALA A 69 -14.98 -14.30 4.18
CA ALA A 69 -15.80 -14.19 5.37
C ALA A 69 -15.40 -13.00 6.24
N GLU A 70 -14.09 -12.79 6.47
CA GLU A 70 -13.58 -11.64 7.24
C GLU A 70 -13.85 -10.32 6.52
N LEU A 71 -13.58 -10.26 5.21
CA LEU A 71 -13.82 -9.08 4.41
C LEU A 71 -15.31 -8.72 4.37
N GLY A 72 -16.19 -9.71 4.27
CA GLY A 72 -17.64 -9.52 4.38
C GLY A 72 -18.05 -8.97 5.75
N ALA A 73 -17.46 -9.46 6.82
CA ALA A 73 -17.72 -8.98 8.19
C ALA A 73 -17.21 -7.54 8.41
N SER A 74 -16.16 -7.13 7.70
CA SER A 74 -15.59 -5.78 7.81
C SER A 74 -16.48 -4.67 7.23
N GLY A 75 -17.47 -5.03 6.41
CA GLY A 75 -18.36 -4.08 5.73
C GLY A 75 -17.73 -3.35 4.53
N VAL A 76 -16.47 -3.63 4.18
CA VAL A 76 -15.82 -3.04 3.00
C VAL A 76 -16.48 -3.57 1.72
N PRO A 77 -17.05 -2.73 0.84
CA PRO A 77 -17.58 -3.15 -0.45
C PRO A 77 -16.50 -3.83 -1.30
N HIS A 78 -16.78 -5.05 -1.76
CA HIS A 78 -15.77 -5.83 -2.48
C HIS A 78 -16.35 -6.74 -3.55
N ARG A 79 -15.48 -7.14 -4.50
CA ARG A 79 -15.70 -8.21 -5.47
C ARG A 79 -14.50 -9.14 -5.46
N LEU A 80 -14.72 -10.42 -5.26
CA LEU A 80 -13.69 -11.43 -5.22
C LEU A 80 -13.84 -12.37 -6.42
N VAL A 81 -12.81 -12.40 -7.25
CA VAL A 81 -12.73 -13.35 -8.38
C VAL A 81 -12.27 -14.70 -7.83
N PRO A 82 -13.05 -15.77 -8.01
CA PRO A 82 -12.66 -17.10 -7.58
C PRO A 82 -11.48 -17.60 -8.42
N VAL A 83 -10.46 -18.14 -7.75
CA VAL A 83 -9.28 -18.73 -8.38
C VAL A 83 -9.01 -20.12 -7.82
N VAL A 84 -8.38 -20.99 -8.63
CA VAL A 84 -8.05 -22.37 -8.23
C VAL A 84 -6.94 -22.37 -7.17
N GLY A 85 -5.96 -21.47 -7.30
CA GLY A 85 -4.87 -21.35 -6.34
C GLY A 85 -5.36 -20.89 -4.97
N ALA A 86 -4.83 -21.48 -3.90
CA ALA A 86 -5.16 -21.01 -2.55
C ALA A 86 -4.65 -19.58 -2.32
N THR A 87 -5.46 -18.75 -1.69
CA THR A 87 -5.01 -17.44 -1.18
C THR A 87 -3.84 -17.66 -0.22
N ARG A 88 -2.74 -16.94 -0.42
CA ARG A 88 -1.55 -17.03 0.43
C ARG A 88 -1.83 -16.57 1.86
N GLN A 89 -0.98 -16.99 2.77
CA GLN A 89 -1.00 -16.52 4.16
C GLN A 89 0.20 -15.61 4.43
N SER A 90 -0.02 -14.67 5.32
CA SER A 90 1.02 -13.81 5.91
C SER A 90 0.96 -13.99 7.42
N ILE A 91 2.05 -14.46 8.02
CA ILE A 91 2.12 -14.75 9.46
C ILE A 91 2.96 -13.66 10.10
N ALA A 92 2.39 -12.94 11.05
CA ALA A 92 3.07 -11.98 11.91
C ALA A 92 3.19 -12.53 13.33
N LEU A 93 4.41 -12.57 13.84
CA LEU A 93 4.73 -12.90 15.24
C LEU A 93 5.21 -11.62 15.92
N VAL A 94 4.40 -11.10 16.82
CA VAL A 94 4.70 -9.90 17.62
C VAL A 94 5.41 -10.33 18.89
N ASP A 95 6.65 -9.87 19.08
CA ASP A 95 7.44 -10.03 20.32
C ASP A 95 7.12 -8.86 21.25
N GLU A 96 6.34 -9.11 22.30
CA GLU A 96 5.90 -8.04 23.22
C GLU A 96 7.04 -7.50 24.07
N ALA A 97 8.06 -8.33 24.38
CA ALA A 97 9.20 -7.89 25.16
C ALA A 97 10.14 -6.97 24.40
N LEU A 98 10.30 -7.17 23.09
CA LEU A 98 11.12 -6.34 22.21
C LEU A 98 10.34 -5.21 21.55
N GLY A 99 9.00 -5.34 21.44
CA GLY A 99 8.16 -4.44 20.67
C GLY A 99 8.41 -4.55 19.17
N ASP A 100 8.83 -5.73 18.70
CA ASP A 100 9.20 -5.98 17.31
C ASP A 100 8.30 -7.05 16.68
N THR A 101 8.26 -7.12 15.36
CA THR A 101 7.40 -8.07 14.63
C THR A 101 8.20 -8.83 13.57
N THR A 102 8.16 -10.16 13.66
CA THR A 102 8.70 -11.03 12.61
C THR A 102 7.59 -11.47 11.68
N VAL A 103 7.77 -11.23 10.37
CA VAL A 103 6.76 -11.55 9.37
C VAL A 103 7.27 -12.62 8.41
N VAL A 104 6.44 -13.64 8.17
CA VAL A 104 6.66 -14.68 7.16
C VAL A 104 5.55 -14.59 6.11
N ASN A 105 5.92 -14.20 4.89
CA ASN A 105 5.00 -14.07 3.79
C ASN A 105 5.11 -15.24 2.82
N GLU A 106 4.00 -15.94 2.55
CA GLU A 106 3.92 -16.82 1.40
C GLU A 106 3.96 -16.00 0.10
N ARG A 107 4.53 -16.57 -0.95
CA ARG A 107 4.68 -15.87 -2.25
C ARG A 107 3.35 -15.77 -3.01
N GLY A 108 2.42 -16.66 -2.75
CA GLY A 108 1.17 -16.80 -3.49
C GLY A 108 1.28 -17.71 -4.71
N VAL A 109 0.12 -18.08 -5.25
CA VAL A 109 -0.02 -18.90 -6.46
C VAL A 109 -0.48 -17.99 -7.59
N ASN A 110 0.17 -18.12 -8.76
CA ASN A 110 -0.23 -17.33 -9.93
C ASN A 110 -1.61 -17.79 -10.44
N PRO A 111 -2.60 -16.91 -10.53
CA PRO A 111 -3.82 -17.17 -11.26
C PRO A 111 -3.56 -17.54 -12.72
N THR A 112 -4.43 -18.34 -13.29
CA THR A 112 -4.43 -18.68 -14.72
C THR A 112 -4.81 -17.46 -15.58
N ASP A 113 -4.50 -17.51 -16.88
CA ASP A 113 -4.87 -16.41 -17.79
C ASP A 113 -6.38 -16.10 -17.79
N PRO A 114 -7.32 -17.09 -17.77
CA PRO A 114 -8.73 -16.81 -17.62
C PRO A 114 -9.11 -16.13 -16.29
N GLU A 115 -8.43 -16.47 -15.18
CA GLU A 115 -8.67 -15.85 -13.88
C GLU A 115 -8.16 -14.41 -13.85
N TRP A 116 -6.99 -14.14 -14.47
CA TRP A 116 -6.52 -12.77 -14.68
C TRP A 116 -7.45 -11.95 -15.57
N ALA A 117 -7.97 -12.56 -16.64
CA ALA A 117 -8.96 -11.91 -17.50
C ALA A 117 -10.26 -11.60 -16.76
N ALA A 118 -10.70 -12.49 -15.85
CA ALA A 118 -11.87 -12.23 -14.99
C ALA A 118 -11.61 -11.07 -14.01
N LEU A 119 -10.42 -11.00 -13.41
CA LEU A 119 -10.04 -9.87 -12.54
C LEU A 119 -10.06 -8.54 -13.32
N LEU A 120 -9.47 -8.53 -14.51
CA LEU A 120 -9.51 -7.35 -15.40
C LEU A 120 -10.95 -6.98 -15.78
N GLY A 121 -11.81 -7.97 -16.05
CA GLY A 121 -13.24 -7.75 -16.33
C GLY A 121 -13.95 -7.03 -15.19
N GLU A 122 -13.74 -7.46 -13.93
CA GLU A 122 -14.34 -6.80 -12.76
C GLU A 122 -13.85 -5.34 -12.60
N VAL A 123 -12.58 -5.07 -12.93
CA VAL A 123 -12.04 -3.71 -12.94
C VAL A 123 -12.68 -2.87 -14.04
N VAL A 124 -12.75 -3.38 -15.26
CA VAL A 124 -13.39 -2.69 -16.41
C VAL A 124 -14.84 -2.32 -16.10
N ASP A 125 -15.61 -3.25 -15.53
CA ASP A 125 -17.02 -3.04 -15.17
C ASP A 125 -17.19 -1.99 -14.04
N ALA A 126 -16.18 -1.80 -13.19
CA ALA A 126 -16.22 -0.84 -12.10
C ALA A 126 -15.67 0.55 -12.47
N LEU A 127 -14.84 0.66 -13.52
CA LEU A 127 -14.20 1.92 -13.92
C LEU A 127 -15.16 3.09 -14.18
N PRO A 128 -16.35 2.91 -14.79
CA PRO A 128 -17.28 4.03 -15.03
C PRO A 128 -17.73 4.75 -13.74
N GLY A 129 -17.65 4.08 -12.59
CA GLY A 129 -17.97 4.68 -11.28
C GLY A 129 -16.74 5.13 -10.49
N ALA A 130 -15.53 4.91 -11.01
CA ALA A 130 -14.29 5.20 -10.33
C ALA A 130 -13.81 6.65 -10.57
N GLN A 131 -13.33 7.28 -9.52
CA GLN A 131 -12.63 8.58 -9.56
C GLN A 131 -11.10 8.39 -9.51
N VAL A 132 -10.67 7.25 -8.99
CA VAL A 132 -9.27 6.82 -8.93
C VAL A 132 -9.20 5.30 -8.88
N LEU A 133 -8.21 4.73 -9.56
CA LEU A 133 -7.83 3.31 -9.44
C LEU A 133 -6.57 3.21 -8.59
N VAL A 134 -6.58 2.34 -7.60
CA VAL A 134 -5.40 1.99 -6.80
C VAL A 134 -5.03 0.54 -7.08
N ILE A 135 -3.81 0.29 -7.52
CA ILE A 135 -3.26 -1.07 -7.66
C ILE A 135 -2.16 -1.20 -6.62
N SER A 136 -2.39 -2.01 -5.58
CA SER A 136 -1.46 -2.07 -4.45
C SER A 136 -1.18 -3.49 -4.00
N GLY A 137 0.10 -3.79 -3.84
CA GLY A 137 0.65 -5.06 -3.40
C GLY A 137 1.63 -5.69 -4.39
N SER A 138 2.27 -6.76 -3.94
CA SER A 138 3.14 -7.59 -4.79
C SER A 138 2.34 -8.32 -5.85
N LEU A 139 3.01 -8.76 -6.91
CA LEU A 139 2.48 -9.74 -7.84
C LEU A 139 2.90 -11.15 -7.42
N PRO A 140 2.07 -12.18 -7.62
CA PRO A 140 2.50 -13.56 -7.40
C PRO A 140 3.58 -13.96 -8.42
N PRO A 141 4.46 -14.94 -8.09
CA PRO A 141 5.46 -15.43 -9.02
C PRO A 141 4.82 -15.94 -10.33
N GLY A 142 5.34 -15.50 -11.47
CA GLY A 142 4.81 -15.87 -12.79
C GLY A 142 3.61 -15.03 -13.26
N ALA A 143 3.21 -14.00 -12.54
CA ALA A 143 2.20 -13.05 -13.01
C ALA A 143 2.59 -12.45 -14.38
N PRO A 144 1.64 -12.28 -15.32
CA PRO A 144 1.93 -11.70 -16.62
C PRO A 144 2.56 -10.32 -16.50
N GLU A 145 3.65 -10.08 -17.21
CA GLU A 145 4.28 -8.75 -17.23
C GLU A 145 3.38 -7.66 -17.79
N THR A 146 2.40 -8.05 -18.59
CA THR A 146 1.39 -7.16 -19.17
C THR A 146 0.26 -6.79 -18.21
N LEU A 147 0.13 -7.45 -17.06
CA LEU A 147 -1.00 -7.23 -16.14
C LEU A 147 -1.12 -5.76 -15.70
N LEU A 148 -0.04 -5.18 -15.13
CA LEU A 148 -0.05 -3.79 -14.70
C LEU A 148 -0.23 -2.81 -15.86
N PRO A 149 0.51 -2.93 -16.99
CA PRO A 149 0.28 -2.10 -18.17
C PRO A 149 -1.17 -2.13 -18.67
N LEU A 150 -1.81 -3.30 -18.67
CA LEU A 150 -3.22 -3.44 -19.09
C LEU A 150 -4.18 -2.73 -18.12
N LEU A 151 -4.03 -2.95 -16.80
CA LEU A 151 -4.86 -2.30 -15.80
C LEU A 151 -4.71 -0.78 -15.85
N ILE A 152 -3.47 -0.28 -15.92
CA ILE A 152 -3.16 1.15 -15.98
C ILE A 152 -3.68 1.76 -17.28
N GLY A 153 -3.40 1.14 -18.42
CA GLY A 153 -3.86 1.61 -19.73
C GLY A 153 -5.38 1.70 -19.80
N THR A 154 -6.09 0.66 -19.36
CA THR A 154 -7.55 0.63 -19.34
C THR A 154 -8.14 1.76 -18.48
N ALA A 155 -7.57 2.03 -17.31
CA ALA A 155 -8.03 3.13 -16.45
C ALA A 155 -7.76 4.50 -17.09
N ARG A 156 -6.58 4.68 -17.68
CA ARG A 156 -6.21 5.92 -18.38
C ARG A 156 -7.11 6.20 -19.57
N ASP A 157 -7.42 5.18 -20.35
CA ASP A 157 -8.36 5.29 -21.49
C ASP A 157 -9.76 5.70 -21.03
N ALA A 158 -10.14 5.34 -19.81
CA ALA A 158 -11.38 5.78 -19.15
C ALA A 158 -11.25 7.16 -18.46
N GLY A 159 -10.09 7.82 -18.51
CA GLY A 159 -9.83 9.10 -17.84
C GLY A 159 -9.69 8.99 -16.32
N VAL A 160 -9.44 7.79 -15.80
CA VAL A 160 -9.30 7.52 -14.37
C VAL A 160 -7.81 7.51 -13.98
N PRO A 161 -7.36 8.38 -13.06
CA PRO A 161 -5.98 8.40 -12.58
C PRO A 161 -5.66 7.10 -11.82
N VAL A 162 -4.38 6.68 -11.87
CA VAL A 162 -3.93 5.42 -11.29
C VAL A 162 -2.83 5.65 -10.27
N ILE A 163 -3.05 5.17 -9.05
CA ILE A 163 -2.05 5.12 -7.98
C ILE A 163 -1.53 3.68 -7.88
N VAL A 164 -0.21 3.50 -7.91
CA VAL A 164 0.39 2.16 -7.81
C VAL A 164 1.37 2.09 -6.64
N ASP A 165 1.23 1.06 -5.82
CA ASP A 165 2.17 0.68 -4.77
C ASP A 165 2.59 -0.78 -4.99
N THR A 166 3.76 -0.97 -5.57
CA THR A 166 4.33 -2.28 -5.89
C THR A 166 5.86 -2.22 -5.81
N SER A 167 6.54 -3.35 -5.94
CA SER A 167 8.00 -3.44 -5.80
C SER A 167 8.69 -4.06 -7.03
N GLY A 168 10.00 -3.92 -7.07
CA GLY A 168 10.87 -4.54 -8.08
C GLY A 168 10.55 -4.09 -9.52
N PRO A 169 10.75 -4.97 -10.52
CA PRO A 169 10.55 -4.62 -11.93
C PRO A 169 9.11 -4.20 -12.29
N ALA A 170 8.12 -4.57 -11.47
CA ALA A 170 6.73 -4.20 -11.66
C ALA A 170 6.51 -2.69 -11.48
N MET A 171 7.29 -2.03 -10.60
CA MET A 171 7.28 -0.58 -10.41
C MET A 171 7.69 0.16 -11.69
N LEU A 172 8.76 -0.28 -12.35
CA LEU A 172 9.21 0.34 -13.61
C LEU A 172 8.17 0.16 -14.72
N ARG A 173 7.55 -1.02 -14.81
CA ARG A 173 6.45 -1.26 -15.76
C ARG A 173 5.24 -0.37 -15.48
N ALA A 174 4.93 -0.12 -14.22
CA ALA A 174 3.85 0.80 -13.85
C ALA A 174 4.19 2.25 -14.24
N ALA A 175 5.44 2.68 -14.06
CA ALA A 175 5.91 3.99 -14.51
C ALA A 175 5.81 4.13 -16.03
N ASP A 176 6.34 3.17 -16.79
CA ASP A 176 6.31 3.16 -18.26
C ASP A 176 4.88 3.10 -18.83
N ALA A 177 3.94 2.50 -18.09
CA ALA A 177 2.52 2.49 -18.45
C ALA A 177 1.78 3.80 -18.11
N GLY A 178 2.45 4.74 -17.42
CA GLY A 178 1.93 6.05 -17.08
C GLY A 178 1.02 6.04 -15.85
N ALA A 179 1.42 5.36 -14.79
CA ALA A 179 0.78 5.53 -13.49
C ALA A 179 0.86 7.01 -13.06
N SER A 180 -0.24 7.56 -12.53
CA SER A 180 -0.27 8.96 -12.07
C SER A 180 0.57 9.14 -10.81
N VAL A 181 0.53 8.15 -9.89
CA VAL A 181 1.30 8.18 -8.63
C VAL A 181 1.96 6.84 -8.40
N LEU A 182 3.22 6.88 -7.98
CA LEU A 182 3.92 5.73 -7.38
C LEU A 182 4.26 6.03 -5.92
N LYS A 183 4.10 5.01 -5.04
CA LYS A 183 4.45 5.15 -3.63
C LYS A 183 5.44 4.09 -3.15
N PRO A 184 6.72 4.14 -3.54
CA PRO A 184 7.76 3.29 -3.00
C PRO A 184 8.16 3.69 -1.57
N ASN A 185 8.83 2.77 -0.87
CA ASN A 185 9.77 3.10 0.18
C ASN A 185 11.20 3.19 -0.38
N ALA A 186 12.17 3.64 0.42
CA ALA A 186 13.55 3.82 -0.02
C ALA A 186 14.18 2.51 -0.54
N ALA A 187 13.93 1.39 0.12
CA ALA A 187 14.48 0.08 -0.28
C ALA A 187 13.87 -0.42 -1.60
N GLU A 188 12.55 -0.32 -1.73
CA GLU A 188 11.82 -0.66 -2.97
C GLU A 188 12.27 0.20 -4.15
N LEU A 189 12.53 1.48 -3.92
CA LEU A 189 13.03 2.40 -4.95
C LEU A 189 14.41 2.00 -5.44
N VAL A 190 15.34 1.69 -4.50
CA VAL A 190 16.70 1.23 -4.86
C VAL A 190 16.63 -0.13 -5.56
N GLU A 191 15.81 -1.07 -5.09
CA GLU A 191 15.61 -2.36 -5.74
C GLU A 191 15.14 -2.21 -7.20
N ALA A 192 14.19 -1.29 -7.45
CA ALA A 192 13.62 -1.10 -8.77
C ALA A 192 14.54 -0.34 -9.71
N THR A 193 15.20 0.73 -9.25
CA THR A 193 15.94 1.68 -10.10
C THR A 193 17.45 1.44 -10.10
N GLY A 194 17.99 0.77 -9.07
CA GLY A 194 19.44 0.68 -8.83
C GLY A 194 20.08 1.98 -8.34
N ILE A 195 19.28 3.03 -8.07
CA ILE A 195 19.75 4.36 -7.69
C ILE A 195 19.61 4.54 -6.19
N THR A 196 20.71 4.81 -5.49
CA THR A 196 20.74 4.93 -4.03
C THR A 196 20.31 6.31 -3.52
N ASP A 197 20.52 7.36 -4.31
CA ASP A 197 20.01 8.69 -3.96
C ASP A 197 18.50 8.72 -4.10
N PRO A 198 17.75 9.04 -3.04
CA PRO A 198 16.29 8.95 -3.05
C PRO A 198 15.61 9.90 -4.02
N VAL A 199 16.16 11.12 -4.17
CA VAL A 199 15.59 12.11 -5.09
C VAL A 199 15.88 11.74 -6.54
N ALA A 200 17.12 11.33 -6.84
CA ALA A 200 17.48 10.89 -8.19
C ALA A 200 16.70 9.63 -8.61
N GLY A 201 16.54 8.66 -7.70
CA GLY A 201 15.71 7.48 -7.94
C GLY A 201 14.26 7.84 -8.23
N ALA A 202 13.64 8.71 -7.42
CA ALA A 202 12.27 9.16 -7.65
C ALA A 202 12.14 9.97 -8.97
N ARG A 203 13.09 10.82 -9.29
CA ARG A 203 13.11 11.57 -10.58
C ARG A 203 13.21 10.64 -11.80
N SER A 204 13.95 9.53 -11.68
CA SER A 204 14.01 8.53 -12.77
C SER A 204 12.64 7.92 -13.09
N LEU A 205 11.74 7.82 -12.09
CA LEU A 205 10.35 7.39 -12.29
C LEU A 205 9.48 8.48 -12.92
N ILE A 206 9.70 9.77 -12.54
CA ILE A 206 9.04 10.92 -13.16
C ILE A 206 9.42 11.02 -14.66
N GLU A 207 10.69 10.82 -15.00
CA GLU A 207 11.17 10.81 -16.40
C GLU A 207 10.53 9.70 -17.24
N ARG A 208 10.04 8.62 -16.62
CA ARG A 208 9.27 7.55 -17.27
C ARG A 208 7.79 7.87 -17.48
N GLY A 209 7.28 8.99 -16.93
CA GLY A 209 5.92 9.46 -17.15
C GLY A 209 5.01 9.46 -15.93
N VAL A 210 5.55 9.27 -14.72
CA VAL A 210 4.80 9.40 -13.46
C VAL A 210 4.65 10.88 -13.10
N ASP A 211 3.46 11.29 -12.65
CA ASP A 211 3.22 12.69 -12.26
C ASP A 211 3.76 13.01 -10.86
N LEU A 212 3.64 12.05 -9.93
CA LEU A 212 4.00 12.21 -8.52
C LEU A 212 4.60 10.92 -7.95
N VAL A 213 5.75 11.02 -7.30
CA VAL A 213 6.30 9.94 -6.47
C VAL A 213 6.19 10.33 -5.00
N LEU A 214 5.48 9.52 -4.20
CA LEU A 214 5.42 9.63 -2.75
C LEU A 214 6.40 8.63 -2.16
N LEU A 215 7.60 9.09 -1.81
CA LEU A 215 8.67 8.25 -1.31
C LEU A 215 8.70 8.25 0.23
N SER A 216 8.37 7.12 0.85
CA SER A 216 8.45 6.98 2.31
C SER A 216 9.89 6.68 2.77
N LEU A 217 10.31 7.41 3.82
CA LEU A 217 11.66 7.35 4.41
C LEU A 217 11.63 6.82 5.85
N GLY A 218 10.60 6.04 6.22
CA GLY A 218 10.42 5.54 7.58
C GLY A 218 10.23 6.66 8.59
N ALA A 219 11.01 6.67 9.66
CA ALA A 219 10.94 7.68 10.70
C ALA A 219 11.32 9.11 10.24
N GLU A 220 12.04 9.23 9.12
CA GLU A 220 12.40 10.51 8.50
C GLU A 220 11.21 11.15 7.74
N GLY A 221 10.05 10.47 7.63
CA GLY A 221 8.86 10.98 6.99
C GLY A 221 8.69 10.57 5.53
N MET A 222 8.29 11.51 4.67
CA MET A 222 7.96 11.22 3.27
C MET A 222 8.37 12.37 2.35
N LEU A 223 8.79 12.04 1.13
CA LEU A 223 9.01 13.02 0.05
C LEU A 223 7.87 12.96 -0.96
N ALA A 224 7.48 14.11 -1.48
CA ALA A 224 6.73 14.23 -2.71
C ALA A 224 7.65 14.80 -3.80
N VAL A 225 7.85 14.00 -4.85
CA VAL A 225 8.71 14.36 -5.98
C VAL A 225 7.86 14.49 -7.23
N THR A 226 7.94 15.66 -7.87
CA THR A 226 7.32 15.96 -9.16
C THR A 226 8.40 16.40 -10.16
N ALA A 227 8.02 16.73 -11.36
CA ALA A 227 8.95 17.30 -12.36
C ALA A 227 9.53 18.65 -11.91
N SER A 228 8.78 19.45 -11.15
CA SER A 228 9.14 20.83 -10.81
C SER A 228 9.67 21.02 -9.39
N GLU A 229 9.32 20.14 -8.45
CA GLU A 229 9.63 20.34 -7.04
C GLU A 229 9.86 19.04 -6.28
N VAL A 230 10.54 19.15 -5.14
CA VAL A 230 10.69 18.09 -4.13
C VAL A 230 10.31 18.69 -2.79
N LEU A 231 9.27 18.12 -2.18
CA LEU A 231 8.79 18.50 -0.86
C LEU A 231 9.08 17.38 0.15
N HIS A 232 9.35 17.76 1.39
CA HIS A 232 9.54 16.84 2.50
C HIS A 232 8.52 17.12 3.60
N ALA A 233 7.85 16.08 4.07
CA ALA A 233 7.01 16.13 5.26
C ALA A 233 7.57 15.21 6.33
N ARG A 234 7.70 15.71 7.55
CA ARG A 234 8.14 14.94 8.71
C ARG A 234 7.43 15.41 9.99
N LEU A 235 7.30 14.52 10.95
CA LEU A 235 6.89 14.91 12.30
C LEU A 235 8.02 15.62 13.02
N ASP A 236 7.67 16.41 14.01
CA ASP A 236 8.58 17.08 14.94
C ASP A 236 9.38 16.08 15.82
N ALA A 237 8.80 14.88 16.03
CA ALA A 237 9.45 13.77 16.73
C ALA A 237 8.99 12.42 16.15
N PRO A 238 9.85 11.39 16.10
CA PRO A 238 9.47 10.07 15.62
C PRO A 238 8.44 9.42 16.55
N LEU A 239 7.57 8.59 15.96
CA LEU A 239 6.60 7.78 16.70
C LEU A 239 7.16 6.36 16.90
N ALA A 240 6.88 5.80 18.06
CA ALA A 240 7.09 4.37 18.31
C ALA A 240 5.78 3.60 18.07
N GLY A 241 5.86 2.42 17.47
CA GLY A 241 4.71 1.57 17.21
C GLY A 241 4.95 0.57 16.08
N ASN A 242 3.87 0.03 15.52
CA ASN A 242 3.90 -0.97 14.46
C ASN A 242 3.90 -0.29 13.07
N PRO A 243 4.99 -0.37 12.28
CA PRO A 243 5.04 0.26 10.95
C PRO A 243 4.22 -0.48 9.87
N THR A 244 3.67 -1.66 10.20
CA THR A 244 2.91 -2.47 9.25
C THR A 244 1.63 -1.75 8.82
N GLY A 245 1.45 -1.58 7.52
CA GLY A 245 0.28 -0.88 6.96
C GLY A 245 0.42 0.65 6.88
N ALA A 246 1.50 1.25 7.41
CA ALA A 246 1.74 2.69 7.28
C ALA A 246 1.79 3.15 5.82
N GLY A 247 2.45 2.36 4.95
CA GLY A 247 2.46 2.59 3.52
C GLY A 247 1.06 2.58 2.90
N ASP A 248 0.25 1.60 3.28
CA ASP A 248 -1.13 1.43 2.77
C ASP A 248 -2.02 2.60 3.19
N ALA A 249 -1.86 3.09 4.43
CA ALA A 249 -2.57 4.27 4.93
C ALA A 249 -2.19 5.54 4.14
N GLY A 250 -0.91 5.72 3.80
CA GLY A 250 -0.48 6.81 2.93
C GLY A 250 -1.06 6.74 1.52
N VAL A 251 -1.16 5.54 0.94
CA VAL A 251 -1.85 5.31 -0.35
C VAL A 251 -3.34 5.64 -0.22
N ALA A 252 -3.99 5.22 0.87
CA ALA A 252 -5.41 5.50 1.10
C ALA A 252 -5.68 7.01 1.19
N ALA A 253 -4.84 7.76 1.91
CA ALA A 253 -4.91 9.21 1.97
C ALA A 253 -4.80 9.87 0.59
N CYS A 254 -3.79 9.44 -0.19
CA CYS A 254 -3.60 9.91 -1.55
C CYS A 254 -4.84 9.60 -2.42
N ALA A 255 -5.39 8.38 -2.31
CA ALA A 255 -6.56 7.96 -3.08
C ALA A 255 -7.81 8.78 -2.73
N VAL A 256 -8.05 9.08 -1.45
CA VAL A 256 -9.17 9.94 -1.01
C VAL A 256 -9.03 11.34 -1.62
N LEU A 257 -7.86 11.96 -1.53
CA LEU A 257 -7.63 13.29 -2.11
C LEU A 257 -7.77 13.28 -3.64
N TYR A 258 -7.28 12.23 -4.31
CA TYR A 258 -7.46 12.07 -5.75
C TYR A 258 -8.92 11.90 -6.15
N ALA A 259 -9.72 11.18 -5.36
CA ALA A 259 -11.15 11.04 -5.58
C ALA A 259 -11.90 12.36 -5.40
N ASP A 260 -11.42 13.25 -4.53
CA ASP A 260 -11.95 14.60 -4.31
C ASP A 260 -11.42 15.64 -5.32
N GLY A 261 -10.60 15.20 -6.30
CA GLY A 261 -10.04 16.08 -7.34
C GLY A 261 -8.82 16.89 -6.90
N ILE A 262 -8.28 16.64 -5.71
CA ILE A 262 -7.11 17.34 -5.19
C ILE A 262 -5.84 16.73 -5.80
N ARG A 263 -4.97 17.60 -6.34
CA ARG A 263 -3.72 17.23 -7.04
C ARG A 263 -2.51 17.99 -6.52
N ASP A 264 -2.70 18.88 -5.54
CA ASP A 264 -1.62 19.66 -4.92
C ASP A 264 -0.66 18.73 -4.16
N PRO A 265 0.65 18.66 -4.53
CA PRO A 265 1.60 17.74 -3.93
C PRO A 265 1.82 17.99 -2.44
N ALA A 266 1.73 19.25 -1.98
CA ALA A 266 1.94 19.58 -0.57
C ALA A 266 0.76 19.09 0.29
N ILE A 267 -0.49 19.22 -0.20
CA ILE A 267 -1.69 18.72 0.47
C ILE A 267 -1.65 17.19 0.52
N ILE A 268 -1.32 16.55 -0.60
CA ILE A 268 -1.23 15.09 -0.71
C ILE A 268 -0.16 14.56 0.23
N LEU A 269 1.04 15.15 0.19
CA LEU A 269 2.16 14.76 1.04
C LEU A 269 1.82 14.86 2.52
N ARG A 270 1.23 15.98 2.94
CA ARG A 270 0.82 16.22 4.33
C ARG A 270 -0.16 15.14 4.81
N ARG A 271 -1.24 14.91 4.08
CA ARG A 271 -2.25 13.92 4.45
C ARG A 271 -1.70 12.49 4.41
N ALA A 272 -0.95 12.13 3.38
CA ALA A 272 -0.34 10.81 3.25
C ALA A 272 0.64 10.52 4.40
N THR A 273 1.44 11.52 4.80
CA THR A 273 2.37 11.38 5.93
C THR A 273 1.61 11.27 7.25
N ALA A 274 0.56 12.06 7.46
CA ALA A 274 -0.26 12.00 8.68
C ALA A 274 -0.93 10.63 8.86
N TRP A 275 -1.55 10.11 7.80
CA TRP A 275 -2.20 8.79 7.86
C TRP A 275 -1.19 7.65 8.00
N SER A 276 -0.04 7.75 7.32
CA SER A 276 1.06 6.79 7.52
C SER A 276 1.55 6.78 8.98
N ALA A 277 1.75 7.95 9.58
CA ALA A 277 2.17 8.09 10.97
C ALA A 277 1.10 7.58 11.95
N SER A 278 -0.17 7.88 11.69
CA SER A 278 -1.30 7.43 12.49
C SER A 278 -1.49 5.92 12.46
N ALA A 279 -1.19 5.26 11.32
CA ALA A 279 -1.23 3.81 11.20
C ALA A 279 -0.18 3.12 12.10
N VAL A 280 0.97 3.77 12.36
CA VAL A 280 2.01 3.23 13.27
C VAL A 280 1.48 3.04 14.70
N LEU A 281 0.47 3.80 15.11
CA LEU A 281 -0.16 3.70 16.43
C LEU A 281 -1.16 2.54 16.54
N MET A 282 -1.47 1.86 15.42
CA MET A 282 -2.46 0.79 15.39
C MET A 282 -1.82 -0.60 15.50
N PRO A 283 -2.50 -1.56 16.12
CA PRO A 283 -1.96 -2.91 16.28
C PRO A 283 -1.95 -3.71 14.97
N LEU A 284 -2.85 -3.39 14.02
CA LEU A 284 -3.04 -4.15 12.79
C LEU A 284 -3.02 -3.24 11.56
N ALA A 285 -2.54 -3.75 10.43
CA ALA A 285 -2.62 -3.07 9.15
C ALA A 285 -4.07 -2.81 8.70
N GLY A 286 -4.29 -1.77 7.92
CA GLY A 286 -5.61 -1.38 7.42
C GLY A 286 -6.43 -0.54 8.40
N GLU A 287 -5.79 0.05 9.39
CA GLU A 287 -6.37 0.99 10.36
C GLU A 287 -5.49 2.23 10.52
N ILE A 288 -6.11 3.32 10.95
CA ILE A 288 -5.42 4.54 11.40
C ILE A 288 -6.05 5.02 12.70
N SER A 289 -5.25 5.60 13.58
CA SER A 289 -5.71 6.22 14.83
C SER A 289 -6.54 7.48 14.53
N ASP A 290 -7.53 7.75 15.36
CA ASP A 290 -8.33 8.99 15.32
C ASP A 290 -7.47 10.24 15.57
N GLU A 291 -6.23 10.07 16.04
CA GLU A 291 -5.28 11.17 16.25
C GLU A 291 -4.67 11.73 14.96
N TRP A 292 -5.02 11.19 13.79
CA TRP A 292 -4.38 11.58 12.53
C TRP A 292 -4.48 13.09 12.23
N GLU A 293 -5.56 13.78 12.63
CA GLU A 293 -5.69 15.22 12.44
C GLU A 293 -4.71 16.01 13.31
N ALA A 294 -4.50 15.56 14.56
CA ALA A 294 -3.50 16.15 15.44
C ALA A 294 -2.07 15.92 14.92
N LEU A 295 -1.81 14.73 14.39
CA LEU A 295 -0.52 14.43 13.73
C LEU A 295 -0.31 15.28 12.48
N GLU A 296 -1.35 15.48 11.65
CA GLU A 296 -1.29 16.34 10.47
C GLU A 296 -0.89 17.79 10.81
N GLN A 297 -1.38 18.33 11.94
CA GLN A 297 -1.02 19.67 12.41
C GLN A 297 0.42 19.78 12.88
N ARG A 298 1.02 18.69 13.35
CA ARG A 298 2.42 18.63 13.80
C ARG A 298 3.42 18.42 12.66
N LEU A 299 2.96 18.17 11.44
CA LEU A 299 3.83 17.95 10.29
C LEU A 299 4.49 19.26 9.82
N LEU A 300 5.79 19.20 9.71
CA LEU A 300 6.60 20.21 9.02
C LEU A 300 6.67 19.81 7.54
N VAL A 301 6.14 20.65 6.66
CA VAL A 301 6.23 20.47 5.21
C VAL A 301 7.05 21.63 4.63
N ALA A 302 8.15 21.31 3.94
CA ALA A 302 9.07 22.28 3.35
C ALA A 302 9.68 21.72 2.06
N PRO A 303 10.25 22.57 1.21
CA PRO A 303 11.14 22.11 0.15
C PRO A 303 12.23 21.21 0.72
N TYR A 304 12.53 20.11 0.02
CA TYR A 304 13.56 19.17 0.46
C TYR A 304 14.95 19.81 0.32
N ASP A 305 15.70 19.84 1.43
CA ASP A 305 17.10 20.26 1.47
C ASP A 305 17.99 19.07 1.83
N PRO A 306 18.82 18.54 0.92
CA PRO A 306 19.70 17.42 1.17
C PRO A 306 20.83 17.74 2.17
N ILE A 307 21.08 19.01 2.49
CA ILE A 307 22.19 19.46 3.37
C ILE A 307 21.82 19.32 4.86
N VAL A 308 20.55 19.12 5.19
CA VAL A 308 20.09 19.00 6.60
C VAL A 308 20.16 17.55 7.14
N ARG A 309 20.93 16.65 6.55
CA ARG A 309 21.30 15.41 7.23
C ARG A 309 22.39 15.74 8.26
N GLU A 310 21.99 16.16 9.46
CA GLU A 310 22.86 16.08 10.62
C GLU A 310 23.13 14.60 10.88
N ASP A 311 24.37 14.16 10.69
CA ASP A 311 24.84 12.86 11.15
C ASP A 311 24.49 12.76 12.65
N PRO A 312 23.81 11.70 13.09
CA PRO A 312 23.72 11.45 14.52
C PRO A 312 25.12 11.10 15.04
N LEU A 313 25.66 11.95 15.90
CA LEU A 313 26.85 11.68 16.71
C LEU A 313 26.65 10.46 17.61
#